data_8c5cb82d6fa94f9b0f50e862e0e98667
#
_entry.id   8c5cb82d6fa94f9b0f50e862e0e98667
#
_cell.length_a   1.000
_cell.length_b   1.000
_cell.length_c   1.000
_cell.angle_alpha   90.00
_cell.angle_beta   90.00
_cell.angle_gamma   90.00
#
_symmetry.space_group_name_H-M   'P 1'
#
loop_
_entity.id
_entity.type
_entity.pdbx_description
1 polymer ?
#
loop_
_entity_poly.entity_id
_entity_poly.type
_entity_poly.pdbx_seq_one_letter_code
_entity_poly.pdbx_strand_id
1 'polypeptide(L)'
;NQGIAVGMASNLCGFNLGEVCDATVAFLKNPQVNLLDHLKAPDFPTGGELLYDEGALRQIYETGRGSFQVRDKWRYLKGENLIEIYEIPYTTTVEAIMDKVAELVKGGKIREIADMRDETDLNGLKITIDLKRGADPDKLMAKLFRSTTLQDSFSCNFNILIAGMPRVMGVREILDEWTGWRMEGVRRRTYFVMKKKQDKLHLLRGLKKILLDIDRAIKIIRETDEDDQVVPNLMIGF
;
A
#
# COMPACT_ATOMS: atom_id res chain seq x y z
N ASN A 1 -0.25 1.21 -7.70
CA ASN A 1 -0.06 -0.24 -7.63
C ASN A 1 -0.35 -0.94 -8.97
N GLN A 2 -0.32 -0.22 -10.07
CA GLN A 2 -0.45 -0.75 -11.42
C GLN A 2 0.90 -0.71 -12.13
N GLY A 3 1.21 -1.74 -12.88
CA GLY A 3 2.41 -1.81 -13.70
C GLY A 3 2.15 -2.63 -14.97
N ILE A 4 2.55 -2.08 -16.10
CA ILE A 4 2.45 -2.75 -17.40
C ILE A 4 3.86 -2.83 -17.98
N ALA A 5 4.30 -4.05 -18.25
CA ALA A 5 5.56 -4.34 -18.92
C ALA A 5 5.34 -5.31 -20.09
N VAL A 6 6.34 -5.48 -20.93
CA VAL A 6 6.25 -6.47 -22.01
C VAL A 6 6.25 -7.88 -21.39
N GLY A 7 5.19 -8.63 -21.65
CA GLY A 7 5.01 -9.99 -21.15
C GLY A 7 4.53 -10.12 -19.69
N MET A 8 4.39 -8.99 -18.95
CA MET A 8 3.96 -9.03 -17.54
C MET A 8 3.16 -7.78 -17.18
N ALA A 9 2.03 -7.99 -16.50
CA ALA A 9 1.24 -6.90 -15.93
C ALA A 9 0.92 -7.18 -14.47
N SER A 10 0.83 -6.11 -13.67
CA SER A 10 0.42 -6.15 -12.27
C SER A 10 -0.69 -5.13 -12.04
N ASN A 11 -1.71 -5.50 -11.32
CA ASN A 11 -2.80 -4.62 -10.90
C ASN A 11 -3.25 -4.98 -9.49
N LEU A 12 -2.63 -4.32 -8.50
CA LEU A 12 -2.99 -4.49 -7.10
C LEU A 12 -3.94 -3.38 -6.67
N CYS A 13 -5.06 -3.75 -6.05
CA CYS A 13 -5.91 -2.77 -5.38
C CYS A 13 -5.18 -2.15 -4.18
N GLY A 14 -5.56 -0.92 -3.84
CA GLY A 14 -5.13 -0.27 -2.61
C GLY A 14 -5.80 -0.88 -1.38
N PHE A 15 -5.20 -0.71 -0.22
CA PHE A 15 -5.76 -1.10 1.07
C PHE A 15 -5.46 -0.02 2.11
N ASN A 16 -6.31 0.08 3.12
CA ASN A 16 -6.04 0.95 4.26
C ASN A 16 -4.80 0.49 5.01
N LEU A 17 -3.84 1.40 5.22
CA LEU A 17 -2.55 1.07 5.85
C LEU A 17 -2.71 0.54 7.28
N GLY A 18 -3.65 1.08 8.05
CA GLY A 18 -3.95 0.59 9.40
C GLY A 18 -4.42 -0.86 9.38
N GLU A 19 -5.39 -1.18 8.50
CA GLU A 19 -5.91 -2.54 8.32
C GLU A 19 -4.83 -3.52 7.87
N VAL A 20 -3.92 -3.11 6.96
CA VAL A 20 -2.77 -3.93 6.53
C VAL A 20 -1.82 -4.21 7.70
N CYS A 21 -1.55 -3.21 8.53
CA CYS A 21 -0.72 -3.40 9.73
C CYS A 21 -1.39 -4.36 10.73
N ASP A 22 -2.68 -4.20 11.00
CA ASP A 22 -3.42 -5.07 11.91
C ASP A 22 -3.50 -6.51 11.39
N ALA A 23 -3.76 -6.68 10.09
CA ALA A 23 -3.74 -7.99 9.42
C ALA A 23 -2.35 -8.65 9.52
N THR A 24 -1.27 -7.86 9.33
CA THR A 24 0.10 -8.36 9.44
C THR A 24 0.42 -8.78 10.88
N VAL A 25 0.03 -7.99 11.88
CA VAL A 25 0.21 -8.34 13.31
C VAL A 25 -0.58 -9.59 13.69
N ALA A 26 -1.82 -9.72 13.20
CA ALA A 26 -2.65 -10.90 13.43
C ALA A 26 -2.02 -12.14 12.75
N PHE A 27 -1.54 -12.01 11.52
CA PHE A 27 -0.84 -13.07 10.79
C PHE A 27 0.43 -13.55 11.51
N LEU A 28 1.24 -12.63 12.04
CA LEU A 28 2.44 -12.96 12.81
C LEU A 28 2.13 -13.74 14.09
N LYS A 29 1.00 -13.46 14.72
CA LYS A 29 0.54 -14.19 15.91
C LYS A 29 -0.07 -15.54 15.56
N ASN A 30 -0.82 -15.62 14.48
CA ASN A 30 -1.49 -16.82 13.99
C ASN A 30 -1.49 -16.85 12.46
N PRO A 31 -0.60 -17.62 11.82
CA PRO A 31 -0.56 -17.74 10.35
C PRO A 31 -1.85 -18.26 9.72
N GLN A 32 -2.76 -18.86 10.48
CA GLN A 32 -4.05 -19.37 10.00
C GLN A 32 -5.21 -18.38 10.24
N VAL A 33 -4.94 -17.16 10.67
CA VAL A 33 -5.98 -16.14 10.89
C VAL A 33 -6.78 -15.88 9.59
N ASN A 34 -8.08 -15.64 9.73
CA ASN A 34 -8.88 -15.16 8.62
C ASN A 34 -8.53 -13.68 8.34
N LEU A 35 -7.90 -13.41 7.21
CA LEU A 35 -7.43 -12.05 6.87
C LEU A 35 -8.57 -11.08 6.62
N LEU A 36 -9.76 -11.55 6.20
CA LEU A 36 -10.94 -10.70 5.99
C LEU A 36 -11.46 -10.06 7.29
N ASP A 37 -11.14 -10.62 8.45
CA ASP A 37 -11.53 -10.04 9.75
C ASP A 37 -10.76 -8.75 10.05
N HIS A 38 -9.56 -8.59 9.48
CA HIS A 38 -8.66 -7.45 9.69
C HIS A 38 -8.55 -6.55 8.46
N LEU A 39 -8.50 -7.14 7.28
CA LEU A 39 -8.42 -6.46 5.98
C LEU A 39 -9.77 -6.63 5.28
N LYS A 40 -10.72 -5.76 5.58
CA LYS A 40 -12.12 -5.94 5.22
C LYS A 40 -12.39 -5.78 3.74
N ALA A 41 -11.81 -4.76 3.12
CA ALA A 41 -12.01 -4.45 1.70
C ALA A 41 -10.89 -3.58 1.15
N PRO A 42 -10.72 -3.54 -0.19
CA PRO A 42 -9.89 -2.54 -0.85
C PRO A 42 -10.32 -1.10 -0.54
N ASP A 43 -9.33 -0.20 -0.49
CA ASP A 43 -9.51 1.22 -0.26
C ASP A 43 -8.80 2.01 -1.36
N PHE A 44 -9.48 3.00 -1.96
CA PHE A 44 -8.98 3.76 -3.08
C PHE A 44 -8.84 5.25 -2.75
N PRO A 45 -7.80 5.94 -3.27
CA PRO A 45 -7.59 7.36 -3.02
C PRO A 45 -8.68 8.25 -3.63
N THR A 46 -9.41 7.77 -4.63
CA THR A 46 -10.55 8.46 -5.25
C THR A 46 -11.87 8.24 -4.52
N GLY A 47 -11.87 7.40 -3.46
CA GLY A 47 -13.07 7.00 -2.75
C GLY A 47 -13.94 6.03 -3.55
N GLY A 48 -15.24 6.25 -3.53
CA GLY A 48 -16.24 5.38 -4.15
C GLY A 48 -16.84 4.37 -3.17
N GLU A 49 -17.84 3.64 -3.64
CA GLU A 49 -18.50 2.56 -2.91
C GLU A 49 -18.15 1.21 -3.52
N LEU A 50 -17.60 0.32 -2.72
CA LEU A 50 -17.36 -1.06 -3.14
C LEU A 50 -18.65 -1.86 -2.96
N LEU A 51 -19.12 -2.50 -4.02
CA LEU A 51 -20.21 -3.46 -3.93
C LEU A 51 -19.66 -4.75 -3.31
N TYR A 52 -19.90 -4.90 -2.00
CA TYR A 52 -19.28 -5.96 -1.21
C TYR A 52 -19.79 -7.34 -1.59
N ASP A 53 -18.88 -8.18 -2.04
CA ASP A 53 -19.07 -9.61 -2.27
C ASP A 53 -17.94 -10.36 -1.57
N GLU A 54 -18.26 -11.00 -0.43
CA GLU A 54 -17.28 -11.73 0.37
C GLU A 54 -16.63 -12.86 -0.43
N GLY A 55 -17.38 -13.54 -1.27
CA GLY A 55 -16.86 -14.64 -2.10
C GLY A 55 -15.81 -14.17 -3.09
N ALA A 56 -16.09 -13.06 -3.79
CA ALA A 56 -15.15 -12.44 -4.73
C ALA A 56 -13.89 -11.94 -4.01
N LEU A 57 -14.03 -11.27 -2.86
CA LEU A 57 -12.89 -10.78 -2.06
C LEU A 57 -12.06 -11.94 -1.51
N ARG A 58 -12.68 -12.98 -1.00
CA ARG A 58 -11.99 -14.19 -0.54
C ARG A 58 -11.16 -14.82 -1.64
N GLN A 59 -11.73 -14.97 -2.83
CA GLN A 59 -11.01 -15.49 -4.00
C GLN A 59 -9.77 -14.62 -4.32
N ILE A 60 -9.91 -13.29 -4.31
CA ILE A 60 -8.78 -12.38 -4.56
C ILE A 60 -7.71 -12.53 -3.48
N TYR A 61 -8.09 -12.62 -2.20
CA TYR A 61 -7.15 -12.76 -1.09
C TYR A 61 -6.41 -14.11 -1.08
N GLU A 62 -7.06 -15.16 -1.58
CA GLU A 62 -6.45 -16.49 -1.68
C GLU A 62 -5.59 -16.65 -2.94
N THR A 63 -6.04 -16.13 -4.08
CA THR A 63 -5.41 -16.42 -5.38
C THR A 63 -4.64 -15.25 -6.00
N GLY A 64 -4.86 -14.02 -5.52
CA GLY A 64 -4.34 -12.80 -6.13
C GLY A 64 -5.05 -12.43 -7.44
N ARG A 65 -6.14 -13.10 -7.80
CA ARG A 65 -6.93 -12.85 -9.02
C ARG A 65 -8.42 -12.83 -8.74
N GLY A 66 -9.10 -11.93 -9.43
CA GLY A 66 -10.54 -11.77 -9.36
C GLY A 66 -10.93 -10.34 -9.68
N SER A 67 -12.20 -10.01 -9.53
CA SER A 67 -12.71 -8.67 -9.78
C SER A 67 -13.82 -8.34 -8.80
N PHE A 68 -13.99 -7.07 -8.52
CA PHE A 68 -15.10 -6.52 -7.73
C PHE A 68 -15.60 -5.25 -8.39
N GLN A 69 -16.82 -4.84 -8.05
CA GLN A 69 -17.45 -3.64 -8.59
C GLN A 69 -17.23 -2.46 -7.66
N VAL A 70 -16.87 -1.32 -8.25
CA VAL A 70 -16.78 -0.03 -7.55
C VAL A 70 -17.77 0.94 -8.19
N ARG A 71 -18.43 1.72 -7.37
CA ARG A 71 -19.44 2.69 -7.76
C ARG A 71 -19.05 4.06 -7.26
N ASP A 72 -19.52 5.12 -7.94
CA ASP A 72 -19.40 6.50 -7.47
C ASP A 72 -20.16 6.73 -6.15
N LYS A 73 -19.86 7.86 -5.50
CA LYS A 73 -20.72 8.42 -4.46
C LYS A 73 -21.38 9.68 -4.96
N TRP A 74 -22.67 9.74 -4.79
CA TRP A 74 -23.49 10.85 -5.23
C TRP A 74 -24.53 11.26 -4.20
N ARG A 75 -25.07 12.46 -4.35
CA ARG A 75 -26.18 12.95 -3.56
C ARG A 75 -27.14 13.77 -4.43
N TYR A 76 -28.41 13.75 -4.08
CA TYR A 76 -29.42 14.56 -4.76
C TYR A 76 -29.72 15.83 -3.95
N LEU A 77 -29.49 16.99 -4.55
CA LEU A 77 -29.80 18.30 -3.98
C LEU A 77 -31.19 18.73 -4.45
N LYS A 78 -32.21 18.41 -3.63
CA LYS A 78 -33.60 18.58 -3.98
C LYS A 78 -34.00 20.05 -4.23
N GLY A 79 -33.37 21.00 -3.53
CA GLY A 79 -33.64 22.45 -3.71
C GLY A 79 -33.21 22.98 -5.07
N GLU A 80 -32.18 22.41 -5.66
CA GLU A 80 -31.58 22.80 -6.92
C GLU A 80 -31.94 21.85 -8.07
N ASN A 81 -32.59 20.74 -7.75
CA ASN A 81 -32.97 19.66 -8.69
C ASN A 81 -31.77 19.11 -9.46
N LEU A 82 -30.64 18.90 -8.78
CA LEU A 82 -29.41 18.39 -9.37
C LEU A 82 -28.86 17.20 -8.60
N ILE A 83 -28.10 16.36 -9.30
CA ILE A 83 -27.25 15.30 -8.74
C ILE A 83 -25.84 15.84 -8.67
N GLU A 84 -25.19 15.68 -7.51
CA GLU A 84 -23.79 15.95 -7.30
C GLU A 84 -23.05 14.64 -7.06
N ILE A 85 -22.03 14.35 -7.90
CA ILE A 85 -21.11 13.21 -7.75
C ILE A 85 -19.82 13.78 -7.18
N TYR A 86 -19.36 13.24 -6.03
CA TYR A 86 -18.20 13.74 -5.30
C TYR A 86 -17.10 12.71 -5.09
N GLU A 87 -17.31 11.46 -5.43
CA GLU A 87 -16.30 10.41 -5.52
C GLU A 87 -16.57 9.55 -6.74
N ILE A 88 -15.54 9.11 -7.44
CA ILE A 88 -15.65 8.27 -8.65
C ILE A 88 -14.78 7.02 -8.54
N PRO A 89 -15.10 5.94 -9.28
CA PRO A 89 -14.26 4.75 -9.35
C PRO A 89 -12.82 5.09 -9.78
N TYR A 90 -11.85 4.42 -9.17
CA TYR A 90 -10.42 4.60 -9.47
C TYR A 90 -10.04 4.25 -10.92
N THR A 91 -10.89 3.48 -11.60
CA THR A 91 -10.69 2.99 -12.98
C THR A 91 -11.02 4.02 -14.05
N THR A 92 -11.61 5.15 -13.69
CA THR A 92 -12.14 6.14 -14.64
C THR A 92 -11.68 7.56 -14.33
N THR A 93 -11.97 8.49 -15.21
CA THR A 93 -11.72 9.93 -15.05
C THR A 93 -12.99 10.74 -15.26
N VAL A 94 -13.00 11.99 -14.77
CA VAL A 94 -14.12 12.91 -14.93
C VAL A 94 -14.45 13.11 -16.41
N GLU A 95 -13.43 13.32 -17.23
CA GLU A 95 -13.59 13.54 -18.68
C GLU A 95 -14.25 12.33 -19.36
N ALA A 96 -13.78 11.11 -19.04
CA ALA A 96 -14.34 9.89 -19.63
C ALA A 96 -15.81 9.68 -19.25
N ILE A 97 -16.19 10.03 -18.00
CA ILE A 97 -17.58 9.98 -17.56
C ILE A 97 -18.41 11.01 -18.32
N MET A 98 -17.94 12.26 -18.40
CA MET A 98 -18.64 13.35 -19.07
C MET A 98 -18.86 13.08 -20.56
N ASP A 99 -17.83 12.62 -21.26
CA ASP A 99 -17.90 12.26 -22.68
C ASP A 99 -18.92 11.14 -22.90
N LYS A 100 -18.91 10.13 -22.04
CA LYS A 100 -19.85 9.00 -22.16
C LYS A 100 -21.29 9.42 -21.88
N VAL A 101 -21.53 10.26 -20.88
CA VAL A 101 -22.86 10.80 -20.60
C VAL A 101 -23.33 11.68 -21.77
N ALA A 102 -22.46 12.55 -22.31
CA ALA A 102 -22.80 13.39 -23.47
C ALA A 102 -23.17 12.55 -24.71
N GLU A 103 -22.43 11.44 -24.95
CA GLU A 103 -22.78 10.48 -26.01
C GLU A 103 -24.19 9.88 -25.80
N LEU A 104 -24.50 9.47 -24.59
CA LEU A 104 -25.81 8.88 -24.26
C LEU A 104 -26.97 9.88 -24.40
N VAL A 105 -26.74 11.13 -24.01
CA VAL A 105 -27.73 12.22 -24.20
C VAL A 105 -27.92 12.56 -25.67
N LYS A 106 -26.85 12.75 -26.45
CA LYS A 106 -26.89 12.98 -27.88
C LYS A 106 -27.55 11.83 -28.65
N GLY A 107 -27.30 10.61 -28.23
CA GLY A 107 -27.89 9.39 -28.79
C GLY A 107 -29.36 9.16 -28.39
N GLY A 108 -29.94 10.04 -27.53
CA GLY A 108 -31.34 9.96 -27.09
C GLY A 108 -31.66 8.83 -26.10
N LYS A 109 -30.62 8.14 -25.60
CA LYS A 109 -30.76 7.05 -24.60
C LYS A 109 -31.08 7.59 -23.19
N ILE A 110 -30.57 8.77 -22.87
CA ILE A 110 -30.84 9.51 -21.64
C ILE A 110 -31.46 10.86 -22.01
N ARG A 111 -32.65 11.11 -21.52
CA ARG A 111 -33.43 12.36 -21.80
C ARG A 111 -33.66 13.19 -20.54
N GLU A 112 -33.37 12.65 -19.38
CA GLU A 112 -33.62 13.21 -18.06
C GLU A 112 -32.65 14.33 -17.68
N ILE A 113 -31.48 14.39 -18.31
CA ILE A 113 -30.42 15.37 -18.05
C ILE A 113 -30.70 16.65 -18.82
N ALA A 114 -30.65 17.80 -18.13
CA ALA A 114 -30.74 19.13 -18.71
C ALA A 114 -29.34 19.67 -19.06
N ASP A 115 -28.40 19.57 -18.12
CA ASP A 115 -27.01 20.01 -18.26
C ASP A 115 -26.09 19.19 -17.38
N MET A 116 -24.79 19.19 -17.66
CA MET A 116 -23.77 18.54 -16.85
C MET A 116 -22.48 19.37 -16.85
N ARG A 117 -21.91 19.60 -15.67
CA ARG A 117 -20.72 20.43 -15.47
C ARG A 117 -19.70 19.74 -14.59
N ASP A 118 -18.44 19.98 -14.87
CA ASP A 118 -17.35 19.71 -13.94
C ASP A 118 -17.11 20.97 -13.09
N GLU A 119 -17.37 20.87 -11.81
CA GLU A 119 -17.17 21.92 -10.81
C GLU A 119 -16.07 21.52 -9.80
N THR A 120 -15.18 20.62 -10.21
CA THR A 120 -14.03 20.19 -9.40
C THR A 120 -13.14 21.38 -9.05
N ASP A 121 -12.85 21.55 -7.77
CA ASP A 121 -12.04 22.64 -7.24
C ASP A 121 -11.05 22.13 -6.17
N LEU A 122 -10.45 23.07 -5.41
CA LEU A 122 -9.51 22.75 -4.32
C LEU A 122 -10.16 21.97 -3.15
N ASN A 123 -11.49 21.95 -3.05
CA ASN A 123 -12.22 21.22 -2.02
C ASN A 123 -12.46 19.76 -2.40
N GLY A 124 -12.28 19.41 -3.66
CA GLY A 124 -12.39 18.05 -4.16
C GLY A 124 -13.13 17.92 -5.49
N LEU A 125 -13.34 16.68 -5.90
CA LEU A 125 -14.08 16.32 -7.10
C LEU A 125 -15.56 16.69 -6.95
N LYS A 126 -16.12 17.31 -7.98
CA LYS A 126 -17.53 17.66 -8.04
C LYS A 126 -18.04 17.68 -9.49
N ILE A 127 -18.82 16.67 -9.84
CA ILE A 127 -19.58 16.65 -11.10
C ILE A 127 -21.04 16.94 -10.78
N THR A 128 -21.62 17.95 -11.41
CA THR A 128 -23.03 18.32 -11.25
C THR A 128 -23.82 17.93 -12.49
N ILE A 129 -24.98 17.30 -12.25
CA ILE A 129 -25.94 16.90 -13.30
C ILE A 129 -27.28 17.56 -12.98
N ASP A 130 -27.66 18.56 -13.78
CA ASP A 130 -28.95 19.21 -13.67
C ASP A 130 -30.05 18.32 -14.29
N LEU A 131 -31.12 18.12 -13.53
CA LEU A 131 -32.23 17.29 -13.95
C LEU A 131 -33.34 18.09 -14.62
N LYS A 132 -33.96 17.52 -15.65
CA LYS A 132 -35.22 18.06 -16.17
C LYS A 132 -36.36 17.88 -15.14
N ARG A 133 -37.37 18.74 -15.19
CA ARG A 133 -38.52 18.66 -14.32
C ARG A 133 -39.21 17.29 -14.42
N GLY A 134 -39.47 16.68 -13.28
CA GLY A 134 -40.13 15.37 -13.18
C GLY A 134 -39.19 14.17 -13.41
N ALA A 135 -37.90 14.38 -13.60
CA ALA A 135 -36.93 13.29 -13.62
C ALA A 135 -36.72 12.69 -12.22
N ASP A 136 -36.64 11.37 -12.18
CA ASP A 136 -36.39 10.60 -10.94
C ASP A 136 -34.87 10.37 -10.84
N PRO A 137 -34.19 10.92 -9.81
CA PRO A 137 -32.72 10.84 -9.71
C PRO A 137 -32.25 9.40 -9.53
N ASP A 138 -32.93 8.56 -8.77
CA ASP A 138 -32.50 7.18 -8.52
C ASP A 138 -32.61 6.33 -9.78
N LYS A 139 -33.67 6.52 -10.57
CA LYS A 139 -33.83 5.82 -11.87
C LYS A 139 -32.78 6.29 -12.89
N LEU A 140 -32.43 7.56 -12.89
CA LEU A 140 -31.39 8.08 -13.74
C LEU A 140 -30.03 7.48 -13.36
N MET A 141 -29.67 7.52 -12.08
CA MET A 141 -28.43 6.94 -11.61
C MET A 141 -28.34 5.44 -11.89
N ALA A 142 -29.42 4.68 -11.74
CA ALA A 142 -29.46 3.28 -12.12
C ALA A 142 -29.23 3.01 -13.62
N LYS A 143 -29.62 3.96 -14.51
CA LYS A 143 -29.31 3.91 -15.94
C LYS A 143 -27.84 4.26 -16.19
N LEU A 144 -27.33 5.28 -15.52
CA LEU A 144 -25.93 5.72 -15.63
C LEU A 144 -24.97 4.62 -15.18
N PHE A 145 -25.23 3.94 -14.08
CA PHE A 145 -24.43 2.80 -13.61
C PHE A 145 -24.31 1.67 -14.64
N ARG A 146 -25.35 1.43 -15.43
CA ARG A 146 -25.35 0.38 -16.45
C ARG A 146 -24.68 0.80 -17.75
N SER A 147 -24.54 2.09 -18.00
CA SER A 147 -24.20 2.62 -19.31
C SER A 147 -22.91 3.45 -19.33
N THR A 148 -22.35 3.73 -18.16
CA THR A 148 -21.14 4.54 -17.98
C THR A 148 -20.20 3.88 -16.98
N THR A 149 -19.01 4.46 -16.83
CA THR A 149 -17.99 4.04 -15.85
C THR A 149 -18.21 4.61 -14.44
N LEU A 150 -19.40 5.17 -14.14
CA LEU A 150 -19.81 5.52 -12.78
C LEU A 150 -19.98 4.28 -11.88
N GLN A 151 -20.21 3.12 -12.48
CA GLN A 151 -19.97 1.81 -11.88
C GLN A 151 -19.06 1.03 -12.82
N ASP A 152 -17.96 0.54 -12.27
CA ASP A 152 -16.97 -0.17 -13.06
C ASP A 152 -16.36 -1.34 -12.28
N SER A 153 -15.76 -2.28 -13.00
CA SER A 153 -15.12 -3.46 -12.45
C SER A 153 -13.63 -3.24 -12.28
N PHE A 154 -13.13 -3.37 -11.06
CA PHE A 154 -11.70 -3.44 -10.81
C PHE A 154 -11.22 -4.88 -10.86
N SER A 155 -10.34 -5.19 -11.82
CA SER A 155 -9.77 -6.53 -12.01
C SER A 155 -8.42 -6.63 -11.32
N CYS A 156 -8.31 -7.48 -10.31
CA CYS A 156 -7.08 -7.73 -9.57
C CYS A 156 -6.17 -8.74 -10.28
N ASN A 157 -4.90 -8.42 -10.31
CA ASN A 157 -3.82 -9.33 -10.72
C ASN A 157 -2.59 -9.03 -9.85
N PHE A 158 -2.45 -9.75 -8.74
CA PHE A 158 -1.37 -9.54 -7.77
C PHE A 158 -0.09 -10.25 -8.23
N ASN A 159 0.42 -9.78 -9.37
CA ASN A 159 1.65 -10.29 -9.96
C ASN A 159 2.84 -9.50 -9.39
N ILE A 160 3.67 -10.16 -8.61
CA ILE A 160 4.79 -9.59 -7.86
C ILE A 160 6.08 -10.32 -8.21
N LEU A 161 7.21 -9.63 -8.03
CA LEU A 161 8.53 -10.21 -8.22
C LEU A 161 9.06 -10.77 -6.90
N ILE A 162 9.29 -12.07 -6.86
CA ILE A 162 9.96 -12.75 -5.75
C ILE A 162 11.29 -13.29 -6.27
N ALA A 163 12.39 -12.82 -5.69
CA ALA A 163 13.74 -13.16 -6.15
C ALA A 163 13.96 -12.94 -7.67
N GLY A 164 13.32 -11.92 -8.23
CA GLY A 164 13.41 -11.57 -9.66
C GLY A 164 12.44 -12.35 -10.57
N MET A 165 11.65 -13.27 -10.05
CA MET A 165 10.68 -14.06 -10.82
C MET A 165 9.25 -13.58 -10.56
N PRO A 166 8.42 -13.37 -11.62
CA PRO A 166 7.03 -12.98 -11.47
C PRO A 166 6.20 -14.16 -10.93
N ARG A 167 5.40 -13.87 -9.89
CA ARG A 167 4.45 -14.82 -9.30
C ARG A 167 3.14 -14.11 -9.00
N VAL A 168 2.02 -14.72 -9.34
CA VAL A 168 0.70 -14.26 -8.88
C VAL A 168 0.44 -14.92 -7.53
N MET A 169 0.17 -14.10 -6.52
CA MET A 169 0.11 -14.54 -5.12
C MET A 169 -1.09 -13.92 -4.41
N GLY A 170 -1.71 -14.68 -3.53
CA GLY A 170 -2.72 -14.19 -2.60
C GLY A 170 -2.11 -13.32 -1.49
N VAL A 171 -2.97 -12.61 -0.77
CA VAL A 171 -2.54 -11.70 0.31
C VAL A 171 -1.74 -12.44 1.39
N ARG A 172 -2.17 -13.65 1.75
CA ARG A 172 -1.46 -14.49 2.74
C ARG A 172 -0.03 -14.83 2.31
N GLU A 173 0.14 -15.26 1.07
CA GLU A 173 1.46 -15.58 0.52
C GLU A 173 2.36 -14.35 0.46
N ILE A 174 1.78 -13.18 0.12
CA ILE A 174 2.51 -11.90 0.11
C ILE A 174 3.00 -11.55 1.52
N LEU A 175 2.15 -11.71 2.53
CA LEU A 175 2.52 -11.45 3.92
C LEU A 175 3.59 -12.42 4.43
N ASP A 176 3.54 -13.68 4.01
CA ASP A 176 4.55 -14.69 4.38
C ASP A 176 5.93 -14.35 3.80
N GLU A 177 5.99 -14.09 2.51
CA GLU A 177 7.23 -13.68 1.82
C GLU A 177 7.80 -12.37 2.40
N TRP A 178 6.94 -11.38 2.64
CA TRP A 178 7.35 -10.12 3.25
C TRP A 178 7.89 -10.33 4.67
N THR A 179 7.23 -11.17 5.46
CA THR A 179 7.64 -11.48 6.83
C THR A 179 9.01 -12.13 6.86
N GLY A 180 9.26 -13.14 6.00
CA GLY A 180 10.56 -13.79 5.86
C GLY A 180 11.66 -12.79 5.51
N TRP A 181 11.43 -11.95 4.51
CA TRP A 181 12.37 -10.89 4.11
C TRP A 181 12.61 -9.88 5.25
N ARG A 182 11.57 -9.48 5.94
CA ARG A 182 11.66 -8.51 7.05
C ARG A 182 12.42 -9.04 8.24
N MET A 183 12.18 -10.30 8.61
CA MET A 183 12.92 -10.97 9.69
C MET A 183 14.41 -11.03 9.39
N GLU A 184 14.79 -11.36 8.17
CA GLU A 184 16.19 -11.37 7.77
C GLU A 184 16.80 -9.95 7.82
N GLY A 185 16.07 -8.94 7.39
CA GLY A 185 16.50 -7.54 7.51
C GLY A 185 16.72 -7.10 8.97
N VAL A 186 15.84 -7.53 9.89
CA VAL A 186 15.99 -7.27 11.34
C VAL A 186 17.22 -8.00 11.91
N ARG A 187 17.44 -9.26 11.54
CA ARG A 187 18.62 -10.04 11.97
C ARG A 187 19.92 -9.36 11.54
N ARG A 188 20.04 -8.97 10.28
CA ARG A 188 21.24 -8.28 9.75
C ARG A 188 21.50 -6.96 10.47
N ARG A 189 20.46 -6.14 10.68
CA ARG A 189 20.56 -4.88 11.42
C ARG A 189 21.02 -5.12 12.88
N THR A 190 20.42 -6.08 13.55
CA THR A 190 20.75 -6.41 14.95
C THR A 190 22.18 -6.94 15.06
N TYR A 191 22.59 -7.81 14.14
CA TYR A 191 23.98 -8.31 14.06
C TYR A 191 25.00 -7.16 13.88
N PHE A 192 24.73 -6.24 12.97
CA PHE A 192 25.61 -5.08 12.76
C PHE A 192 25.76 -4.23 14.03
N VAL A 193 24.63 -3.93 14.71
CA VAL A 193 24.65 -3.13 15.95
C VAL A 193 25.38 -3.89 17.06
N MET A 194 25.13 -5.19 17.19
CA MET A 194 25.81 -6.06 18.17
C MET A 194 27.32 -6.07 17.92
N LYS A 195 27.77 -6.30 16.67
CA LYS A 195 29.19 -6.33 16.31
C LYS A 195 29.87 -5.00 16.67
N LYS A 196 29.27 -3.87 16.29
CA LYS A 196 29.79 -2.54 16.62
C LYS A 196 29.92 -2.31 18.13
N LYS A 197 28.98 -2.80 18.93
CA LYS A 197 29.04 -2.73 20.41
C LYS A 197 30.10 -3.67 20.98
N GLN A 198 30.29 -4.86 20.41
CA GLN A 198 31.34 -5.80 20.81
C GLN A 198 32.72 -5.22 20.56
N ASP A 199 32.95 -4.62 19.40
CA ASP A 199 34.23 -3.98 19.05
C ASP A 199 34.55 -2.83 20.04
N LYS A 200 33.54 -1.97 20.34
CA LYS A 200 33.70 -0.93 21.36
C LYS A 200 33.97 -1.50 22.75
N LEU A 201 33.27 -2.56 23.13
CA LEU A 201 33.48 -3.23 24.43
C LEU A 201 34.87 -3.82 24.53
N HIS A 202 35.38 -4.46 23.46
CA HIS A 202 36.73 -4.99 23.40
C HIS A 202 37.77 -3.89 23.66
N LEU A 203 37.63 -2.75 22.97
CA LEU A 203 38.52 -1.59 23.14
C LEU A 203 38.49 -1.06 24.59
N LEU A 204 37.30 -0.89 25.16
CA LEU A 204 37.14 -0.41 26.53
C LEU A 204 37.70 -1.38 27.56
N ARG A 205 37.61 -2.68 27.34
CA ARG A 205 38.22 -3.70 28.20
C ARG A 205 39.74 -3.65 28.13
N GLY A 206 40.30 -3.42 26.97
CA GLY A 206 41.76 -3.20 26.80
C GLY A 206 42.23 -1.94 27.54
N LEU A 207 41.55 -0.82 27.35
CA LEU A 207 41.84 0.43 28.06
C LEU A 207 41.73 0.24 29.59
N LYS A 208 40.69 -0.47 30.08
CA LYS A 208 40.57 -0.76 31.51
C LYS A 208 41.75 -1.52 32.05
N LYS A 209 42.26 -2.55 31.35
CA LYS A 209 43.46 -3.31 31.75
C LYS A 209 44.67 -2.43 31.90
N ILE A 210 44.94 -1.58 30.88
CA ILE A 210 46.08 -0.65 30.90
C ILE A 210 45.95 0.37 32.05
N LEU A 211 44.77 0.93 32.26
CA LEU A 211 44.55 1.93 33.32
C LEU A 211 44.69 1.35 34.75
N LEU A 212 44.43 0.06 34.94
CA LEU A 212 44.62 -0.62 36.24
C LEU A 212 46.09 -0.81 36.60
N ASP A 213 47.02 -0.83 35.60
CA ASP A 213 48.44 -0.99 35.80
C ASP A 213 49.19 -0.12 34.78
N ILE A 214 48.97 1.20 34.88
CA ILE A 214 49.50 2.18 33.92
C ILE A 214 51.02 2.26 33.97
N ASP A 215 51.66 2.10 35.13
CA ASP A 215 53.09 2.18 35.30
C ASP A 215 53.78 1.05 34.56
N ARG A 216 53.19 -0.17 34.58
CA ARG A 216 53.67 -1.32 33.80
C ARG A 216 53.56 -1.07 32.31
N ALA A 217 52.44 -0.48 31.83
CA ALA A 217 52.26 -0.15 30.43
C ALA A 217 53.34 0.87 29.95
N ILE A 218 53.54 1.94 30.73
CA ILE A 218 54.58 2.95 30.47
C ILE A 218 55.97 2.33 30.43
N LYS A 219 56.26 1.45 31.35
CA LYS A 219 57.56 0.74 31.41
C LYS A 219 57.80 -0.09 30.16
N ILE A 220 56.82 -0.91 29.73
CA ILE A 220 56.93 -1.72 28.50
C ILE A 220 57.16 -0.84 27.29
N ILE A 221 56.42 0.27 27.14
CA ILE A 221 56.56 1.18 25.99
C ILE A 221 57.97 1.82 25.98
N ARG A 222 58.48 2.25 27.14
CA ARG A 222 59.76 2.94 27.23
C ARG A 222 60.98 1.99 27.07
N GLU A 223 60.86 0.71 27.48
CA GLU A 223 61.88 -0.29 27.37
C GLU A 223 61.90 -1.05 26.03
N THR A 224 60.92 -0.74 25.13
CA THR A 224 60.89 -1.33 23.80
C THR A 224 61.58 -0.42 22.81
N ASP A 225 62.67 -0.88 22.22
CA ASP A 225 63.50 -0.09 21.30
C ASP A 225 62.90 0.07 19.90
N GLU A 226 62.11 -0.90 19.44
CA GLU A 226 61.50 -0.94 18.12
C GLU A 226 60.00 -0.67 18.18
N ASP A 227 59.51 0.34 17.46
CA ASP A 227 58.10 0.76 17.47
C ASP A 227 57.11 -0.36 17.09
N ASP A 228 57.50 -1.25 16.18
CA ASP A 228 56.68 -2.38 15.74
C ASP A 228 56.53 -3.48 16.80
N GLN A 229 57.46 -3.54 17.78
CA GLN A 229 57.43 -4.48 18.91
C GLN A 229 56.61 -3.98 20.11
N VAL A 230 56.23 -2.72 20.16
CA VAL A 230 55.47 -2.13 21.29
C VAL A 230 54.10 -2.82 21.48
N VAL A 231 53.36 -3.03 20.39
CA VAL A 231 52.07 -3.72 20.46
C VAL A 231 52.20 -5.20 20.87
N PRO A 232 53.08 -6.00 20.28
CA PRO A 232 53.36 -7.36 20.74
C PRO A 232 53.73 -7.43 22.21
N ASN A 233 54.66 -6.59 22.68
CA ASN A 233 55.12 -6.58 24.07
C ASN A 233 54.01 -6.18 25.06
N LEU A 234 53.13 -5.23 24.70
CA LEU A 234 51.94 -4.89 25.48
C LEU A 234 50.98 -6.08 25.55
N MET A 235 50.78 -6.78 24.42
CA MET A 235 49.87 -7.96 24.40
C MET A 235 50.38 -9.12 25.26
N ILE A 236 51.71 -9.26 25.43
CA ILE A 236 52.30 -10.24 26.31
C ILE A 236 52.23 -9.78 27.79
N GLY A 237 52.28 -8.45 27.99
CA GLY A 237 52.28 -7.86 29.33
C GLY A 237 50.89 -7.75 29.95
N PHE A 238 49.82 -7.80 29.21
CA PHE A 238 48.42 -7.61 29.62
C PHE A 238 47.51 -8.72 29.07
#